data_b795b274c7231bd1d535ac529a180a20
#
_entry.id   b795b274c7231bd1d535ac529a180a20
#
_cell.length_a   1.000
_cell.length_b   1.000
_cell.length_c   1.000
_cell.angle_alpha   90.00
_cell.angle_beta   90.00
_cell.angle_gamma   90.00
#
_symmetry.space_group_name_H-M   'P 1'
#
loop_
_entity.id
_entity.type
_entity.pdbx_description
1 polymer ?
#
loop_
_entity_poly.entity_id
_entity_poly.type
_entity_poly.pdbx_seq_one_letter_code
_entity_poly.pdbx_strand_id
1 'polypeptide(L)'
;MVEIRRDSWGVPHVFADTLRGVYRGYGFAVAEDRLFQMDMSRRSFTGRVADVLGADYLAFDRMVRSNYTPASIAAQIVALGQEDRDIFEGYAEGYNQRLAQVLANPAELMPREYLDFGFQPTVITPEDVAMVWVGSLANRFSDTASEITNLMLLGECIEAHGAEKGRAVFDALRWRNDPATPTTVPREDHDGPSPQHWPRTNPVPLSKAAAKEWMELERLRLGAFAADLEPRASNIWLVRPERVAEGKTVLVNGPQFGWFNPSYCYGIGLHGPGFNIVGNTPFAYPIILFASNGHIAWGSTAGAGKCVDIFQEHLNPQNHRQYRHNGAWHEMQSRRETIEVRGQAPVEIEVLSTHHGLVALTDHEHHTAYAKQRSWHGKEIESLLGWIGSMFAQDHASFPAQIARKASMVNTYFADRQGNIAYALAGQYPDRAPGHDPRLPADGRGEMEWRGTKPFATNPQVVNPAQGHIANWNNKPAVDHDNTCTFVWSAADRLSEIELCLPATATVEQLWGLIEQTSSST
;
A
#
# COMPACT_ATOMS: atom_id res chain seq x y z
N MET A 1 29.99 -7.42 -15.28
CA MET A 1 30.69 -6.65 -14.19
C MET A 1 29.65 -5.76 -13.53
N VAL A 2 29.80 -5.42 -12.21
CA VAL A 2 28.93 -4.42 -11.54
C VAL A 2 29.80 -3.27 -11.09
N GLU A 3 29.41 -2.06 -11.45
CA GLU A 3 30.07 -0.82 -11.05
C GLU A 3 29.07 0.11 -10.38
N ILE A 4 29.45 0.76 -9.28
CA ILE A 4 28.66 1.77 -8.59
C ILE A 4 29.44 3.08 -8.61
N ARG A 5 28.83 4.12 -9.17
CA ARG A 5 29.38 5.49 -9.16
C ARG A 5 28.43 6.38 -8.38
N ARG A 6 28.96 7.30 -7.61
CA ARG A 6 28.16 8.31 -6.90
C ARG A 6 28.30 9.65 -7.63
N ASP A 7 27.16 10.32 -7.81
CA ASP A 7 27.14 11.66 -8.36
C ASP A 7 27.59 12.71 -7.32
N SER A 8 27.54 13.99 -7.68
CA SER A 8 27.93 15.11 -6.82
C SER A 8 27.05 15.26 -5.56
N TRP A 9 25.87 14.63 -5.53
CA TRP A 9 24.95 14.60 -4.39
C TRP A 9 25.09 13.33 -3.55
N GLY A 10 26.01 12.43 -3.93
CA GLY A 10 26.19 11.12 -3.30
C GLY A 10 25.19 10.06 -3.73
N VAL A 11 24.29 10.36 -4.69
CA VAL A 11 23.32 9.40 -5.20
C VAL A 11 24.05 8.30 -5.97
N PRO A 12 23.86 7.02 -5.64
CA PRO A 12 24.51 5.92 -6.34
C PRO A 12 23.86 5.66 -7.69
N HIS A 13 24.70 5.41 -8.68
CA HIS A 13 24.36 4.95 -10.02
C HIS A 13 24.97 3.57 -10.24
N VAL A 14 24.12 2.56 -10.43
CA VAL A 14 24.53 1.16 -10.62
C VAL A 14 24.58 0.83 -12.10
N PHE A 15 25.70 0.34 -12.57
CA PHE A 15 25.92 -0.11 -13.95
C PHE A 15 26.23 -1.60 -13.98
N ALA A 16 25.51 -2.37 -14.80
CA ALA A 16 25.79 -3.79 -14.99
C ALA A 16 25.29 -4.31 -16.34
N ASP A 17 25.88 -5.42 -16.79
CA ASP A 17 25.59 -6.06 -18.09
C ASP A 17 24.40 -7.04 -18.03
N THR A 18 23.84 -7.30 -16.84
CA THR A 18 22.69 -8.19 -16.62
C THR A 18 21.72 -7.59 -15.61
N LEU A 19 20.44 -7.96 -15.70
CA LEU A 19 19.40 -7.53 -14.75
C LEU A 19 19.78 -7.92 -13.31
N ARG A 20 20.19 -9.17 -13.08
CA ARG A 20 20.68 -9.64 -11.77
C ARG A 20 21.86 -8.80 -11.26
N GLY A 21 22.79 -8.44 -12.15
CA GLY A 21 23.91 -7.56 -11.81
C GLY A 21 23.46 -6.18 -11.35
N VAL A 22 22.48 -5.57 -12.04
CA VAL A 22 21.92 -4.28 -11.65
C VAL A 22 21.28 -4.37 -10.28
N TYR A 23 20.45 -5.39 -10.02
CA TYR A 23 19.81 -5.56 -8.72
C TYR A 23 20.80 -5.92 -7.62
N ARG A 24 21.89 -6.65 -7.93
CA ARG A 24 22.99 -6.88 -6.99
C ARG A 24 23.66 -5.56 -6.59
N GLY A 25 23.96 -4.71 -7.55
CA GLY A 25 24.49 -3.37 -7.26
C GLY A 25 23.50 -2.51 -6.47
N TYR A 26 22.21 -2.63 -6.76
CA TYR A 26 21.15 -1.92 -6.05
C TYR A 26 21.10 -2.34 -4.58
N GLY A 27 20.96 -3.63 -4.29
CA GLY A 27 20.94 -4.15 -2.90
C GLY A 27 22.22 -3.80 -2.14
N PHE A 28 23.39 -3.83 -2.81
CA PHE A 28 24.66 -3.42 -2.22
C PHE A 28 24.68 -1.92 -1.85
N ALA A 29 24.31 -1.04 -2.78
CA ALA A 29 24.33 0.41 -2.57
C ALA A 29 23.39 0.84 -1.44
N VAL A 30 22.16 0.27 -1.41
CA VAL A 30 21.23 0.57 -0.32
C VAL A 30 21.75 0.02 1.02
N ALA A 31 22.34 -1.19 1.04
CA ALA A 31 22.92 -1.76 2.26
C ALA A 31 24.16 -0.98 2.73
N GLU A 32 24.92 -0.37 1.82
CA GLU A 32 26.06 0.48 2.20
C GLU A 32 25.63 1.70 2.99
N ASP A 33 24.50 2.31 2.61
CA ASP A 33 24.00 3.54 3.21
C ASP A 33 22.94 3.30 4.31
N ARG A 34 22.25 2.14 4.32
CA ARG A 34 21.00 1.91 5.08
C ARG A 34 20.91 0.51 5.71
N LEU A 35 22.02 -0.17 6.00
CA LEU A 35 22.02 -1.57 6.44
C LEU A 35 21.07 -1.82 7.62
N PHE A 36 21.16 -0.99 8.67
CA PHE A 36 20.31 -1.11 9.86
C PHE A 36 18.83 -0.93 9.53
N GLN A 37 18.49 0.12 8.77
CA GLN A 37 17.09 0.38 8.38
C GLN A 37 16.52 -0.73 7.51
N MET A 38 17.32 -1.31 6.60
CA MET A 38 16.89 -2.46 5.76
C MET A 38 16.61 -3.69 6.61
N ASP A 39 17.51 -4.05 7.54
CA ASP A 39 17.33 -5.18 8.45
C ASP A 39 16.08 -4.98 9.34
N MET A 40 15.91 -3.79 9.91
CA MET A 40 14.74 -3.48 10.75
C MET A 40 13.44 -3.46 9.95
N SER A 41 13.45 -2.93 8.71
CA SER A 41 12.27 -3.00 7.82
C SER A 41 11.87 -4.44 7.53
N ARG A 42 12.82 -5.29 7.15
CA ARG A 42 12.59 -6.72 6.95
C ARG A 42 11.99 -7.38 8.20
N ARG A 43 12.59 -7.14 9.38
CA ARG A 43 12.08 -7.69 10.65
C ARG A 43 10.67 -7.20 10.95
N SER A 44 10.40 -5.93 10.73
CA SER A 44 9.07 -5.34 10.93
C SER A 44 8.02 -5.98 10.01
N PHE A 45 8.33 -6.16 8.72
CA PHE A 45 7.39 -6.73 7.76
C PHE A 45 7.25 -8.27 7.85
N THR A 46 8.14 -8.94 8.57
CA THR A 46 8.06 -10.38 8.81
C THR A 46 7.66 -10.75 10.25
N GLY A 47 7.41 -9.75 11.12
CA GLY A 47 7.07 -9.98 12.53
C GLY A 47 8.22 -10.65 13.32
N ARG A 48 9.42 -10.06 13.26
CA ARG A 48 10.66 -10.52 13.89
C ARG A 48 11.38 -9.43 14.67
N VAL A 49 10.67 -8.43 15.16
CA VAL A 49 11.27 -7.33 15.93
C VAL A 49 11.55 -7.77 17.37
N ALA A 50 10.67 -8.57 17.97
CA ALA A 50 10.85 -9.10 19.32
C ALA A 50 12.11 -9.98 19.47
N ASP A 51 12.54 -10.65 18.41
CA ASP A 51 13.77 -11.44 18.34
C ASP A 51 15.02 -10.60 18.74
N VAL A 52 15.04 -9.33 18.39
CA VAL A 52 16.20 -8.44 18.61
C VAL A 52 15.94 -7.33 19.63
N LEU A 53 14.70 -6.86 19.81
CA LEU A 53 14.36 -5.76 20.71
C LEU A 53 13.55 -6.20 21.95
N GLY A 54 13.13 -7.48 22.03
CA GLY A 54 12.51 -8.05 23.23
C GLY A 54 10.99 -7.97 23.28
N ALA A 55 10.46 -8.29 24.46
CA ALA A 55 9.04 -8.57 24.68
C ALA A 55 8.08 -7.40 24.38
N ASP A 56 8.53 -6.17 24.45
CA ASP A 56 7.70 -4.99 24.15
C ASP A 56 7.17 -5.00 22.70
N TYR A 57 7.84 -5.73 21.80
CA TYR A 57 7.46 -5.87 20.40
C TYR A 57 6.70 -7.16 20.08
N LEU A 58 6.46 -8.03 21.07
CA LEU A 58 5.77 -9.31 20.84
C LEU A 58 4.34 -9.11 20.28
N ALA A 59 3.59 -8.14 20.80
CA ALA A 59 2.23 -7.85 20.33
C ALA A 59 2.25 -7.36 18.87
N PHE A 60 3.23 -6.55 18.50
CA PHE A 60 3.45 -6.10 17.13
C PHE A 60 3.77 -7.28 16.20
N ASP A 61 4.73 -8.13 16.56
CA ASP A 61 5.11 -9.29 15.74
C ASP A 61 3.94 -10.27 15.57
N ARG A 62 3.14 -10.49 16.62
CA ARG A 62 1.91 -11.28 16.53
C ARG A 62 0.95 -10.69 15.50
N MET A 63 0.69 -9.38 15.56
CA MET A 63 -0.19 -8.67 14.63
C MET A 63 0.30 -8.84 13.18
N VAL A 64 1.59 -8.63 12.93
CA VAL A 64 2.17 -8.75 11.57
C VAL A 64 2.04 -10.19 11.05
N ARG A 65 2.42 -11.20 11.85
CA ARG A 65 2.34 -12.61 11.44
C ARG A 65 0.91 -13.09 11.23
N SER A 66 -0.05 -12.50 11.92
CA SER A 66 -1.47 -12.79 11.71
C SER A 66 -2.04 -12.12 10.45
N ASN A 67 -1.25 -11.31 9.74
CA ASN A 67 -1.76 -10.48 8.64
C ASN A 67 -1.29 -10.92 7.25
N TYR A 68 -0.54 -12.02 7.11
CA TYR A 68 -0.16 -12.62 5.82
C TYR A 68 -0.07 -14.14 5.91
N THR A 69 0.04 -14.81 4.75
CA THR A 69 0.12 -16.28 4.65
C THR A 69 1.47 -16.69 4.06
N PRO A 70 2.47 -17.09 4.88
CA PRO A 70 3.82 -17.45 4.42
C PRO A 70 3.84 -18.48 3.30
N ALA A 71 3.05 -19.54 3.40
CA ALA A 71 2.98 -20.59 2.38
C ALA A 71 2.50 -20.06 1.02
N SER A 72 1.58 -19.08 1.00
CA SER A 72 1.14 -18.43 -0.25
C SER A 72 2.28 -17.65 -0.88
N ILE A 73 3.02 -16.88 -0.09
CA ILE A 73 4.15 -16.07 -0.59
C ILE A 73 5.25 -16.97 -1.14
N ALA A 74 5.64 -18.01 -0.40
CA ALA A 74 6.65 -18.97 -0.84
C ALA A 74 6.25 -19.64 -2.17
N ALA A 75 4.98 -20.06 -2.31
CA ALA A 75 4.47 -20.64 -3.55
C ALA A 75 4.55 -19.68 -4.74
N GLN A 76 4.21 -18.40 -4.54
CA GLN A 76 4.32 -17.37 -5.57
C GLN A 76 5.77 -17.15 -6.02
N ILE A 77 6.73 -17.12 -5.08
CA ILE A 77 8.16 -16.97 -5.40
C ILE A 77 8.69 -18.18 -6.17
N VAL A 78 8.32 -19.40 -5.76
CA VAL A 78 8.72 -20.62 -6.47
C VAL A 78 8.20 -20.65 -7.91
N ALA A 79 7.02 -20.08 -8.16
CA ALA A 79 6.40 -20.02 -9.49
C ALA A 79 7.03 -18.98 -10.44
N LEU A 80 7.93 -18.11 -9.96
CA LEU A 80 8.57 -17.07 -10.78
C LEU A 80 9.43 -17.64 -11.92
N GLY A 81 9.43 -16.97 -13.05
CA GLY A 81 10.42 -17.17 -14.11
C GLY A 81 11.83 -16.73 -13.67
N GLN A 82 12.86 -17.15 -14.41
CA GLN A 82 14.25 -16.86 -14.04
C GLN A 82 14.54 -15.34 -14.02
N GLU A 83 14.00 -14.60 -14.98
CA GLU A 83 14.21 -13.15 -15.08
C GLU A 83 13.65 -12.42 -13.84
N ASP A 84 12.44 -12.79 -13.40
CA ASP A 84 11.85 -12.22 -12.18
C ASP A 84 12.61 -12.65 -10.91
N ARG A 85 13.07 -13.92 -10.85
CA ARG A 85 13.94 -14.38 -9.75
C ARG A 85 15.25 -13.63 -9.66
N ASP A 86 15.87 -13.30 -10.78
CA ASP A 86 17.14 -12.56 -10.85
C ASP A 86 17.05 -11.20 -10.15
N ILE A 87 15.87 -10.60 -10.09
CA ILE A 87 15.60 -9.35 -9.36
C ILE A 87 15.79 -9.55 -7.86
N PHE A 88 15.09 -10.52 -7.30
CA PHE A 88 15.10 -10.80 -5.85
C PHE A 88 16.42 -11.40 -5.39
N GLU A 89 16.95 -12.36 -6.17
CA GLU A 89 18.24 -12.99 -5.88
C GLU A 89 19.38 -11.98 -5.97
N GLY A 90 19.41 -11.16 -7.03
CA GLY A 90 20.43 -10.11 -7.18
C GLY A 90 20.40 -9.12 -6.03
N TYR A 91 19.22 -8.62 -5.65
CA TYR A 91 19.10 -7.66 -4.55
C TYR A 91 19.58 -8.27 -3.22
N ALA A 92 19.18 -9.51 -2.91
CA ALA A 92 19.63 -10.21 -1.71
C ALA A 92 21.15 -10.46 -1.71
N GLU A 93 21.72 -10.86 -2.86
CA GLU A 93 23.18 -11.02 -3.01
C GLU A 93 23.94 -9.73 -2.72
N GLY A 94 23.45 -8.58 -3.22
CA GLY A 94 24.07 -7.28 -2.99
C GLY A 94 24.09 -6.90 -1.51
N TYR A 95 22.94 -7.01 -0.85
CA TYR A 95 22.86 -6.81 0.61
C TYR A 95 23.82 -7.73 1.35
N ASN A 96 23.80 -9.03 1.07
CA ASN A 96 24.63 -10.02 1.75
C ASN A 96 26.12 -9.81 1.48
N GLN A 97 26.50 -9.33 0.30
CA GLN A 97 27.87 -8.95 -0.02
C GLN A 97 28.34 -7.79 0.87
N ARG A 98 27.51 -6.75 1.04
CA ARG A 98 27.84 -5.64 1.94
C ARG A 98 27.89 -6.09 3.40
N LEU A 99 26.94 -6.90 3.83
CA LEU A 99 26.93 -7.49 5.18
C LEU A 99 28.23 -8.26 5.47
N ALA A 100 28.71 -9.07 4.52
CA ALA A 100 29.96 -9.81 4.69
C ALA A 100 31.18 -8.88 4.91
N GLN A 101 31.22 -7.73 4.21
CA GLN A 101 32.26 -6.70 4.44
C GLN A 101 32.16 -6.10 5.85
N VAL A 102 30.94 -5.77 6.30
CA VAL A 102 30.70 -5.22 7.65
C VAL A 102 31.13 -6.20 8.73
N LEU A 103 30.79 -7.48 8.59
CA LEU A 103 31.17 -8.51 9.55
C LEU A 103 32.66 -8.83 9.54
N ALA A 104 33.35 -8.63 8.40
CA ALA A 104 34.81 -8.80 8.31
C ALA A 104 35.57 -7.62 8.93
N ASN A 105 35.00 -6.42 8.96
CA ASN A 105 35.60 -5.23 9.56
C ASN A 105 34.59 -4.43 10.39
N PRO A 106 34.08 -5.01 11.49
CA PRO A 106 32.99 -4.38 12.26
C PRO A 106 33.44 -3.10 12.99
N ALA A 107 34.70 -2.94 13.27
CA ALA A 107 35.21 -1.74 13.96
C ALA A 107 35.03 -0.46 13.11
N GLU A 108 35.10 -0.57 11.79
CA GLU A 108 34.96 0.56 10.87
C GLU A 108 33.59 0.63 10.20
N LEU A 109 32.96 -0.52 9.94
CA LEU A 109 31.82 -0.61 9.03
C LEU A 109 30.49 -0.94 9.70
N MET A 110 30.49 -1.38 10.97
CA MET A 110 29.25 -1.73 11.68
C MET A 110 28.46 -0.46 12.00
N PRO A 111 27.20 -0.33 11.52
CA PRO A 111 26.31 0.74 11.95
C PRO A 111 26.18 0.78 13.47
N ARG A 112 26.26 1.99 14.03
CA ARG A 112 26.25 2.20 15.48
C ARG A 112 25.01 1.64 16.17
N GLU A 113 23.88 1.68 15.51
CA GLU A 113 22.60 1.19 16.00
C GLU A 113 22.67 -0.28 16.43
N TYR A 114 23.43 -1.13 15.73
CA TYR A 114 23.61 -2.53 16.14
C TYR A 114 24.36 -2.66 17.48
N LEU A 115 25.30 -1.74 17.73
CA LEU A 115 26.03 -1.70 18.99
C LEU A 115 25.13 -1.14 20.11
N ASP A 116 24.37 -0.08 19.83
CA ASP A 116 23.49 0.58 20.79
C ASP A 116 22.35 -0.35 21.23
N PHE A 117 21.77 -1.12 20.30
CA PHE A 117 20.71 -2.11 20.59
C PHE A 117 21.26 -3.50 20.95
N GLY A 118 22.54 -3.76 20.76
CA GLY A 118 23.24 -4.98 21.18
C GLY A 118 22.80 -6.24 20.44
N PHE A 119 22.63 -6.19 19.11
CA PHE A 119 22.39 -7.36 18.27
C PHE A 119 23.22 -7.28 16.97
N GLN A 120 23.19 -8.34 16.16
CA GLN A 120 23.94 -8.41 14.91
C GLN A 120 23.02 -8.44 13.70
N PRO A 121 23.43 -7.83 12.58
CA PRO A 121 22.71 -8.00 11.31
C PRO A 121 22.81 -9.44 10.81
N THR A 122 21.80 -9.85 10.05
CA THR A 122 21.74 -11.21 9.49
C THR A 122 21.58 -11.18 7.97
N VAL A 123 21.94 -12.28 7.30
CA VAL A 123 21.71 -12.46 5.87
C VAL A 123 20.21 -12.37 5.55
N ILE A 124 19.90 -11.92 4.34
CA ILE A 124 18.55 -11.91 3.79
C ILE A 124 18.42 -12.88 2.64
N THR A 125 17.20 -13.38 2.44
CA THR A 125 16.82 -14.24 1.32
C THR A 125 16.07 -13.45 0.24
N PRO A 126 15.91 -13.99 -0.97
CA PRO A 126 15.01 -13.40 -1.98
C PRO A 126 13.58 -13.21 -1.47
N GLU A 127 13.10 -14.12 -0.61
CA GLU A 127 11.80 -13.99 0.04
C GLU A 127 11.74 -12.79 0.99
N ASP A 128 12.79 -12.55 1.78
CA ASP A 128 12.87 -11.36 2.65
C ASP A 128 12.77 -10.06 1.84
N VAL A 129 13.38 -10.01 0.64
CA VAL A 129 13.27 -8.84 -0.27
C VAL A 129 11.81 -8.64 -0.70
N ALA A 130 11.12 -9.70 -1.09
CA ALA A 130 9.72 -9.64 -1.48
C ALA A 130 8.82 -9.26 -0.29
N MET A 131 9.13 -9.74 0.92
CA MET A 131 8.33 -9.47 2.13
C MET A 131 8.32 -8.00 2.54
N VAL A 132 9.31 -7.20 2.18
CA VAL A 132 9.25 -5.74 2.39
C VAL A 132 8.07 -5.14 1.64
N TRP A 133 7.80 -5.60 0.42
CA TRP A 133 6.63 -5.18 -0.35
C TRP A 133 5.33 -5.78 0.19
N VAL A 134 5.31 -7.08 0.47
CA VAL A 134 4.12 -7.79 0.99
C VAL A 134 3.65 -7.15 2.30
N GLY A 135 4.57 -6.89 3.22
CA GLY A 135 4.26 -6.21 4.47
C GLY A 135 3.75 -4.78 4.27
N SER A 136 4.30 -4.05 3.29
CA SER A 136 3.81 -2.72 2.94
C SER A 136 2.39 -2.79 2.36
N LEU A 137 2.10 -3.77 1.50
CA LEU A 137 0.78 -3.99 0.93
C LEU A 137 -0.25 -4.30 2.03
N ALA A 138 0.08 -5.24 2.92
CA ALA A 138 -0.80 -5.73 3.98
C ALA A 138 -0.98 -4.75 5.15
N ASN A 139 -0.02 -3.88 5.43
CA ASN A 139 -0.07 -3.03 6.63
C ASN A 139 -0.18 -1.53 6.31
N ARG A 140 0.08 -1.11 5.06
CA ARG A 140 0.19 0.30 4.74
C ARG A 140 -0.69 0.77 3.58
N PHE A 141 -0.64 0.12 2.40
CA PHE A 141 -1.20 0.68 1.18
C PHE A 141 -2.55 0.09 0.75
N SER A 142 -2.91 -1.11 1.17
CA SER A 142 -4.05 -1.81 0.59
C SER A 142 -4.90 -2.60 1.57
N ASP A 143 -4.63 -2.51 2.86
CA ASP A 143 -5.40 -3.17 3.92
C ASP A 143 -6.30 -2.17 4.67
N THR A 144 -6.90 -1.22 3.97
CA THR A 144 -7.83 -0.25 4.55
C THR A 144 -9.19 -0.92 4.80
N ALA A 145 -9.36 -1.43 5.99
CA ALA A 145 -10.56 -2.12 6.45
C ALA A 145 -11.04 -1.50 7.75
N SER A 146 -11.88 -0.48 7.67
CA SER A 146 -12.44 0.21 8.86
C SER A 146 -13.85 -0.24 9.21
N GLU A 147 -14.31 -1.38 8.67
CA GLU A 147 -15.68 -1.88 8.89
C GLU A 147 -15.97 -2.19 10.34
N ILE A 148 -14.99 -2.74 11.08
CA ILE A 148 -15.15 -3.03 12.52
C ILE A 148 -15.24 -1.71 13.30
N THR A 149 -14.38 -0.74 13.00
CA THR A 149 -14.45 0.60 13.61
C THR A 149 -15.76 1.31 13.27
N ASN A 150 -16.23 1.17 12.03
CA ASN A 150 -17.53 1.72 11.63
C ASN A 150 -18.72 0.98 12.31
N LEU A 151 -18.58 -0.31 12.56
CA LEU A 151 -19.59 -1.07 13.33
C LEU A 151 -19.68 -0.56 14.77
N MET A 152 -18.53 -0.24 15.40
CA MET A 152 -18.49 0.40 16.71
C MET A 152 -19.17 1.77 16.68
N LEU A 153 -18.83 2.61 15.71
CA LEU A 153 -19.44 3.94 15.51
C LEU A 153 -20.96 3.83 15.32
N LEU A 154 -21.42 2.86 14.52
CA LEU A 154 -22.85 2.60 14.34
C LEU A 154 -23.51 2.22 15.68
N GLY A 155 -22.86 1.36 16.47
CA GLY A 155 -23.33 0.97 17.81
C GLY A 155 -23.50 2.18 18.75
N GLU A 156 -22.48 3.05 18.81
CA GLU A 156 -22.51 4.29 19.60
C GLU A 156 -23.64 5.25 19.15
N CYS A 157 -23.80 5.42 17.83
CA CYS A 157 -24.89 6.23 17.29
C CYS A 157 -26.28 5.68 17.67
N ILE A 158 -26.44 4.35 17.62
CA ILE A 158 -27.70 3.68 18.00
C ILE A 158 -27.94 3.79 19.50
N GLU A 159 -26.93 3.59 20.34
CA GLU A 159 -27.04 3.73 21.79
C GLU A 159 -27.45 5.16 22.20
N ALA A 160 -26.84 6.18 21.54
CA ALA A 160 -27.12 7.59 21.86
C ALA A 160 -28.47 8.08 21.34
N HIS A 161 -29.00 7.57 20.23
CA HIS A 161 -30.12 8.16 19.49
C HIS A 161 -31.27 7.19 19.19
N GLY A 162 -31.16 5.90 19.54
CA GLY A 162 -32.07 4.84 19.14
C GLY A 162 -31.79 4.34 17.69
N ALA A 163 -32.35 3.20 17.33
CA ALA A 163 -31.99 2.44 16.12
C ALA A 163 -32.14 3.27 14.84
N GLU A 164 -33.27 3.91 14.61
CA GLU A 164 -33.54 4.62 13.35
C GLU A 164 -32.74 5.92 13.24
N LYS A 165 -32.78 6.75 14.28
CA LYS A 165 -32.05 8.03 14.28
C LYS A 165 -30.54 7.82 14.35
N GLY A 166 -30.08 6.85 15.14
CA GLY A 166 -28.64 6.49 15.19
C GLY A 166 -28.11 6.03 13.84
N ARG A 167 -28.88 5.21 13.13
CA ARG A 167 -28.52 4.82 11.76
C ARG A 167 -28.48 6.01 10.80
N ALA A 168 -29.42 6.95 10.91
CA ALA A 168 -29.42 8.16 10.09
C ALA A 168 -28.19 9.05 10.36
N VAL A 169 -27.78 9.16 11.63
CA VAL A 169 -26.55 9.88 12.01
C VAL A 169 -25.32 9.19 11.42
N PHE A 170 -25.21 7.86 11.54
CA PHE A 170 -24.12 7.10 10.92
C PHE A 170 -24.07 7.29 9.41
N ASP A 171 -25.21 7.19 8.71
CA ASP A 171 -25.32 7.40 7.25
C ASP A 171 -24.90 8.81 6.85
N ALA A 172 -25.16 9.83 7.68
CA ALA A 172 -24.72 11.21 7.49
C ALA A 172 -23.21 11.40 7.73
N LEU A 173 -22.61 10.66 8.66
CA LEU A 173 -21.17 10.69 8.93
C LEU A 173 -20.36 9.90 7.88
N ARG A 174 -20.96 8.90 7.27
CA ARG A 174 -20.36 7.99 6.30
C ARG A 174 -21.14 7.98 4.99
N TRP A 175 -21.33 9.15 4.38
CA TRP A 175 -22.09 9.29 3.13
C TRP A 175 -21.39 8.60 1.95
N ARG A 176 -22.16 8.21 0.97
CA ARG A 176 -21.65 7.46 -0.18
C ARG A 176 -20.89 8.34 -1.16
N ASN A 177 -21.46 9.48 -1.50
CA ASN A 177 -20.92 10.33 -2.54
C ASN A 177 -21.38 11.78 -2.35
N ASP A 178 -20.47 12.71 -2.62
CA ASP A 178 -20.76 14.14 -2.79
C ASP A 178 -20.45 14.51 -4.25
N PRO A 179 -21.45 14.86 -5.06
CA PRO A 179 -21.24 15.22 -6.46
C PRO A 179 -20.47 16.52 -6.65
N ALA A 180 -20.31 17.37 -5.63
CA ALA A 180 -19.53 18.58 -5.71
C ALA A 180 -18.03 18.37 -5.46
N THR A 181 -17.62 17.17 -5.04
CA THR A 181 -16.22 16.85 -4.77
C THR A 181 -15.36 16.99 -6.03
N PRO A 182 -14.19 17.67 -5.95
CA PRO A 182 -13.22 17.71 -7.04
C PRO A 182 -12.65 16.33 -7.35
N THR A 183 -12.45 16.03 -8.64
CA THR A 183 -12.01 14.71 -9.10
C THR A 183 -10.74 14.79 -9.96
N THR A 184 -9.90 13.74 -9.92
CA THR A 184 -8.71 13.62 -10.77
C THR A 184 -9.07 13.38 -12.23
N VAL A 185 -10.07 12.51 -12.49
CA VAL A 185 -10.66 12.35 -13.82
C VAL A 185 -11.67 13.46 -14.01
N PRO A 186 -11.55 14.31 -15.04
CA PRO A 186 -12.53 15.37 -15.34
C PRO A 186 -13.93 14.78 -15.53
N ARG A 187 -14.96 15.53 -15.17
CA ARG A 187 -16.36 15.07 -15.25
C ARG A 187 -16.80 14.77 -16.67
N GLU A 188 -16.32 15.53 -17.64
CA GLU A 188 -16.55 15.33 -19.07
C GLU A 188 -15.95 14.04 -19.62
N ASP A 189 -14.95 13.49 -18.93
CA ASP A 189 -14.27 12.24 -19.30
C ASP A 189 -14.84 11.02 -18.57
N HIS A 190 -15.86 11.20 -17.71
CA HIS A 190 -16.42 10.11 -16.91
C HIS A 190 -17.88 10.38 -16.47
N ASP A 191 -18.82 9.91 -17.26
CA ASP A 191 -20.28 10.10 -17.09
C ASP A 191 -20.97 8.92 -16.37
N GLY A 192 -20.52 8.55 -15.17
CA GLY A 192 -21.19 7.52 -14.37
C GLY A 192 -22.29 8.11 -13.47
N PRO A 193 -23.48 7.46 -13.34
CA PRO A 193 -24.44 7.83 -12.30
C PRO A 193 -23.85 7.54 -10.92
N SER A 194 -23.88 8.54 -10.05
CA SER A 194 -23.41 8.41 -8.66
C SER A 194 -24.58 8.08 -7.74
N PRO A 195 -24.70 6.82 -7.25
CA PRO A 195 -25.68 6.49 -6.24
C PRO A 195 -25.44 7.28 -4.96
N GLN A 196 -26.51 7.82 -4.34
CA GLN A 196 -26.39 8.68 -3.16
C GLN A 196 -26.41 7.89 -1.85
N HIS A 197 -26.99 6.69 -1.85
CA HIS A 197 -27.21 5.92 -0.62
C HIS A 197 -26.55 4.54 -0.68
N TRP A 198 -26.01 4.12 0.44
CA TRP A 198 -25.53 2.76 0.64
C TRP A 198 -26.71 1.79 0.88
N PRO A 199 -26.58 0.51 0.50
CA PRO A 199 -27.45 -0.54 1.00
C PRO A 199 -27.45 -0.54 2.53
N ARG A 200 -28.54 -0.95 3.17
CA ARG A 200 -28.60 -1.07 4.64
C ARG A 200 -28.44 -2.51 5.05
N THR A 201 -27.38 -2.79 5.79
CA THR A 201 -27.15 -4.08 6.46
C THR A 201 -27.21 -3.90 7.97
N ASN A 202 -27.49 -4.97 8.69
CA ASN A 202 -27.59 -4.98 10.15
C ASN A 202 -26.66 -6.08 10.71
N PRO A 203 -25.33 -5.88 10.69
CA PRO A 203 -24.41 -6.84 11.29
C PRO A 203 -24.64 -6.93 12.81
N VAL A 204 -24.24 -8.07 13.38
CA VAL A 204 -24.25 -8.24 14.84
C VAL A 204 -23.30 -7.23 15.47
N PRO A 205 -23.73 -6.43 16.46
CA PRO A 205 -22.84 -5.47 17.12
C PRO A 205 -21.72 -6.18 17.86
N LEU A 206 -20.60 -5.47 18.10
CA LEU A 206 -19.50 -5.97 18.90
C LEU A 206 -19.85 -6.00 20.39
N SER A 207 -19.38 -7.04 21.08
CA SER A 207 -19.33 -7.01 22.54
C SER A 207 -18.32 -5.96 23.03
N LYS A 208 -18.49 -5.49 24.27
CA LYS A 208 -17.56 -4.53 24.88
C LYS A 208 -16.13 -5.09 24.96
N ALA A 209 -15.98 -6.39 25.17
CA ALA A 209 -14.69 -7.07 25.21
C ALA A 209 -14.00 -7.06 23.85
N ALA A 210 -14.70 -7.46 22.78
CA ALA A 210 -14.19 -7.46 21.42
C ALA A 210 -13.88 -6.04 20.92
N ALA A 211 -14.72 -5.06 21.25
CA ALA A 211 -14.46 -3.65 20.93
C ALA A 211 -13.16 -3.14 21.57
N LYS A 212 -12.92 -3.48 22.84
CA LYS A 212 -11.67 -3.12 23.53
C LYS A 212 -10.44 -3.78 22.89
N GLU A 213 -10.54 -5.06 22.55
CA GLU A 213 -9.47 -5.80 21.87
C GLU A 213 -9.16 -5.18 20.51
N TRP A 214 -10.18 -4.85 19.72
CA TRP A 214 -10.02 -4.18 18.44
C TRP A 214 -9.32 -2.82 18.57
N MET A 215 -9.72 -2.00 19.54
CA MET A 215 -9.07 -0.70 19.77
C MET A 215 -7.60 -0.85 20.15
N GLU A 216 -7.25 -1.88 20.92
CA GLU A 216 -5.84 -2.15 21.24
C GLU A 216 -5.05 -2.59 20.02
N LEU A 217 -5.59 -3.45 19.15
CA LEU A 217 -4.97 -3.83 17.88
C LEU A 217 -4.77 -2.62 16.95
N GLU A 218 -5.77 -1.73 16.84
CA GLU A 218 -5.65 -0.49 16.06
C GLU A 218 -4.61 0.47 16.66
N ARG A 219 -4.54 0.58 17.99
CA ARG A 219 -3.52 1.37 18.67
C ARG A 219 -2.10 0.83 18.39
N LEU A 220 -1.93 -0.48 18.41
CA LEU A 220 -0.66 -1.12 18.06
C LEU A 220 -0.31 -0.87 16.59
N ARG A 221 -1.28 -1.01 15.69
CA ARG A 221 -1.10 -0.76 14.25
C ARG A 221 -0.71 0.70 13.98
N LEU A 222 -1.39 1.65 14.58
CA LEU A 222 -1.08 3.07 14.47
C LEU A 222 0.25 3.41 15.16
N GLY A 223 0.51 2.86 16.34
CA GLY A 223 1.74 3.10 17.10
C GLY A 223 2.99 2.51 16.45
N ALA A 224 2.86 1.36 15.80
CA ALA A 224 3.96 0.74 15.04
C ALA A 224 4.40 1.60 13.85
N PHE A 225 3.48 2.43 13.35
CA PHE A 225 3.72 3.42 12.30
C PHE A 225 3.57 4.85 12.86
N ALA A 226 3.88 5.06 14.14
CA ALA A 226 3.66 6.34 14.84
C ALA A 226 4.50 7.49 14.28
N ALA A 227 5.65 7.19 13.67
CA ALA A 227 6.32 8.13 12.76
C ALA A 227 5.44 8.50 11.54
N ASP A 228 4.35 7.78 11.35
CA ASP A 228 3.36 7.94 10.30
C ASP A 228 2.11 8.73 10.76
N LEU A 229 2.05 9.24 11.98
CA LEU A 229 0.94 10.04 12.50
C LEU A 229 0.98 11.50 12.03
N GLU A 230 2.07 11.95 11.44
CA GLU A 230 2.10 13.20 10.69
C GLU A 230 1.12 13.11 9.51
N PRO A 231 0.38 14.18 9.19
CA PRO A 231 -0.54 14.20 8.07
C PRO A 231 0.20 13.83 6.79
N ARG A 232 -0.03 12.62 6.29
CA ARG A 232 0.58 12.17 5.04
C ARG A 232 -0.23 12.67 3.89
N ALA A 233 0.46 13.21 2.95
CA ALA A 233 -0.12 13.65 1.72
C ALA A 233 0.83 13.31 0.57
N SER A 234 0.37 13.48 -0.63
CA SER A 234 1.16 13.44 -1.84
C SER A 234 0.45 14.26 -2.87
N ASN A 235 1.16 15.15 -3.52
CA ASN A 235 0.61 15.90 -4.64
C ASN A 235 1.34 15.55 -5.94
N ILE A 236 0.67 15.80 -7.05
CA ILE A 236 1.21 15.63 -8.39
C ILE A 236 0.47 16.53 -9.36
N TRP A 237 1.20 17.06 -10.33
CA TRP A 237 0.62 17.64 -11.53
C TRP A 237 1.41 17.23 -12.76
N LEU A 238 0.67 16.96 -13.81
CA LEU A 238 1.19 16.64 -15.14
C LEU A 238 0.64 17.69 -16.10
N VAL A 239 1.49 18.23 -16.96
CA VAL A 239 1.12 19.27 -17.90
C VAL A 239 1.60 18.90 -19.30
N ARG A 240 0.70 18.99 -20.29
CA ARG A 240 0.98 18.69 -21.68
C ARG A 240 1.79 19.81 -22.36
N PRO A 241 2.53 19.48 -23.45
CA PRO A 241 3.43 20.41 -24.11
C PRO A 241 2.79 21.72 -24.57
N GLU A 242 1.51 21.70 -24.97
CA GLU A 242 0.79 22.90 -25.41
C GLU A 242 0.52 23.93 -24.31
N ARG A 243 0.67 23.55 -23.04
CA ARG A 243 0.55 24.41 -21.86
C ARG A 243 1.89 24.72 -21.20
N VAL A 244 3.01 24.26 -21.78
CA VAL A 244 4.36 24.51 -21.28
C VAL A 244 5.13 25.36 -22.29
N ALA A 245 5.65 26.49 -21.86
CA ALA A 245 6.32 27.47 -22.74
C ALA A 245 7.50 26.85 -23.52
N GLU A 246 8.20 25.89 -22.90
CA GLU A 246 9.30 25.16 -23.51
C GLU A 246 8.85 23.99 -24.40
N GLY A 247 7.54 23.78 -24.58
CA GLY A 247 6.98 22.69 -25.40
C GLY A 247 7.30 21.28 -24.90
N LYS A 248 7.46 21.12 -23.57
CA LYS A 248 7.81 19.84 -22.92
C LYS A 248 6.63 19.25 -22.17
N THR A 249 6.57 17.92 -22.07
CA THR A 249 5.72 17.26 -21.08
C THR A 249 6.36 17.38 -19.71
N VAL A 250 5.62 17.83 -18.71
CA VAL A 250 6.12 18.01 -17.34
C VAL A 250 5.32 17.15 -16.38
N LEU A 251 6.04 16.45 -15.49
CA LEU A 251 5.49 15.75 -14.33
C LEU A 251 6.23 16.24 -13.09
N VAL A 252 5.51 16.80 -12.13
CA VAL A 252 6.02 17.15 -10.80
C VAL A 252 5.29 16.29 -9.79
N ASN A 253 6.01 15.56 -8.95
CA ASN A 253 5.44 14.68 -7.92
C ASN A 253 6.11 14.93 -6.58
N GLY A 254 5.31 15.24 -5.57
CA GLY A 254 5.72 15.52 -4.20
C GLY A 254 5.17 14.49 -3.22
N PRO A 255 5.82 13.32 -3.02
CA PRO A 255 5.45 12.43 -1.92
C PRO A 255 5.79 13.08 -0.57
N GLN A 256 4.81 13.17 0.33
CA GLN A 256 4.94 13.79 1.65
C GLN A 256 4.96 12.69 2.71
N PHE A 257 6.12 12.04 2.87
CA PHE A 257 6.32 10.91 3.79
C PHE A 257 6.79 11.31 5.19
N GLY A 258 6.89 12.60 5.48
CA GLY A 258 7.45 13.12 6.72
C GLY A 258 8.96 13.40 6.64
N TRP A 259 9.48 14.04 7.68
CA TRP A 259 10.88 14.44 7.81
C TRP A 259 11.63 13.50 8.72
N PHE A 260 12.52 12.69 8.16
CA PHE A 260 13.32 11.71 8.89
C PHE A 260 14.81 11.92 8.63
N ASN A 261 15.62 11.55 9.62
CA ASN A 261 17.08 11.47 9.49
C ASN A 261 17.56 10.07 9.94
N PRO A 262 18.02 9.22 9.03
CA PRO A 262 18.12 9.42 7.57
C PRO A 262 16.76 9.45 6.89
N SER A 263 16.70 10.10 5.69
CA SER A 263 15.46 10.25 4.91
C SER A 263 14.80 8.91 4.58
N TYR A 264 13.47 8.89 4.55
CA TYR A 264 12.70 7.73 4.13
C TYR A 264 12.89 7.41 2.63
N CYS A 265 13.04 8.43 1.79
CA CYS A 265 13.33 8.26 0.37
C CYS A 265 14.83 8.10 0.13
N TYR A 266 15.14 7.27 -0.86
CA TYR A 266 16.49 6.97 -1.31
C TYR A 266 16.57 7.20 -2.82
N GLY A 267 17.49 8.09 -3.23
CA GLY A 267 17.77 8.35 -4.64
C GLY A 267 18.69 7.28 -5.23
N ILE A 268 18.40 6.84 -6.47
CA ILE A 268 19.22 5.82 -7.14
C ILE A 268 19.08 5.90 -8.66
N GLY A 269 20.19 5.59 -9.37
CA GLY A 269 20.22 5.32 -10.80
C GLY A 269 20.48 3.85 -11.08
N LEU A 270 19.71 3.23 -11.98
CA LEU A 270 19.88 1.85 -12.43
C LEU A 270 20.14 1.84 -13.95
N HIS A 271 21.30 1.34 -14.36
CA HIS A 271 21.77 1.34 -15.75
C HIS A 271 22.11 -0.10 -16.16
N GLY A 272 21.24 -0.69 -16.97
CA GLY A 272 21.35 -2.09 -17.40
C GLY A 272 21.18 -2.27 -18.91
N PRO A 273 21.12 -3.53 -19.38
CA PRO A 273 20.94 -3.82 -20.78
C PRO A 273 19.59 -3.30 -21.27
N GLY A 274 19.63 -2.24 -22.09
CA GLY A 274 18.45 -1.65 -22.72
C GLY A 274 17.64 -0.68 -21.84
N PHE A 275 18.10 -0.31 -20.65
CA PHE A 275 17.41 0.66 -19.80
C PHE A 275 18.34 1.57 -19.00
N ASN A 276 17.85 2.77 -18.71
CA ASN A 276 18.46 3.74 -17.79
C ASN A 276 17.35 4.36 -16.98
N ILE A 277 17.35 4.13 -15.68
CA ILE A 277 16.28 4.59 -14.76
C ILE A 277 16.94 5.42 -13.67
N VAL A 278 16.43 6.62 -13.43
CA VAL A 278 16.87 7.49 -12.33
C VAL A 278 15.66 8.01 -11.58
N GLY A 279 15.72 7.91 -10.26
CA GLY A 279 14.62 8.37 -9.43
C GLY A 279 14.84 8.14 -7.95
N ASN A 280 13.74 8.10 -7.20
CA ASN A 280 13.76 7.84 -5.76
C ASN A 280 12.64 6.88 -5.33
N THR A 281 12.84 6.26 -4.20
CA THR A 281 11.92 5.25 -3.65
C THR A 281 12.12 5.15 -2.13
N PRO A 282 11.17 4.59 -1.36
CA PRO A 282 11.46 4.12 -0.01
C PRO A 282 12.65 3.16 -0.01
N PHE A 283 13.62 3.38 0.85
CA PHE A 283 14.98 2.81 0.79
C PHE A 283 15.07 1.28 0.71
N ALA A 284 14.11 0.53 1.21
CA ALA A 284 14.16 -0.93 1.23
C ALA A 284 13.42 -1.62 0.07
N TYR A 285 12.76 -0.86 -0.81
CA TYR A 285 11.98 -1.44 -1.90
C TYR A 285 12.87 -1.84 -3.07
N PRO A 286 12.65 -3.01 -3.70
CA PRO A 286 13.35 -3.41 -4.93
C PRO A 286 12.74 -2.75 -6.19
N ILE A 287 12.13 -1.59 -6.06
CA ILE A 287 11.47 -0.80 -7.11
C ILE A 287 11.80 0.68 -6.96
N ILE A 288 11.66 1.44 -8.03
CA ILE A 288 11.75 2.90 -7.98
C ILE A 288 10.35 3.48 -8.23
N LEU A 289 9.76 4.09 -7.22
CA LEU A 289 8.37 4.56 -7.26
C LEU A 289 8.18 5.85 -8.05
N PHE A 290 9.18 6.72 -8.06
CA PHE A 290 9.15 8.06 -8.66
C PHE A 290 10.39 8.23 -9.53
N ALA A 291 10.25 8.13 -10.85
CA ALA A 291 11.42 8.08 -11.71
C ALA A 291 11.16 8.46 -13.17
N SER A 292 12.24 8.49 -13.92
CA SER A 292 12.23 8.51 -15.38
C SER A 292 13.21 7.48 -15.93
N ASN A 293 12.84 6.87 -17.08
CA ASN A 293 13.71 5.98 -17.85
C ASN A 293 14.15 6.60 -19.19
N GLY A 294 13.95 7.91 -19.35
CA GLY A 294 14.27 8.64 -20.58
C GLY A 294 13.20 8.53 -21.67
N HIS A 295 12.24 7.63 -21.57
CA HIS A 295 11.07 7.49 -22.45
C HIS A 295 9.82 8.03 -21.77
N ILE A 296 9.60 7.62 -20.54
CA ILE A 296 8.51 8.05 -19.66
C ILE A 296 9.08 8.56 -18.34
N ALA A 297 8.29 9.39 -17.67
CA ALA A 297 8.40 9.67 -16.25
C ALA A 297 7.14 9.18 -15.57
N TRP A 298 7.26 8.60 -14.37
CA TRP A 298 6.13 8.12 -13.60
C TRP A 298 6.19 8.55 -12.15
N GLY A 299 5.02 8.61 -11.56
CA GLY A 299 4.84 8.93 -10.16
C GLY A 299 3.58 8.31 -9.59
N SER A 300 3.37 8.52 -8.30
CA SER A 300 2.20 8.02 -7.60
C SER A 300 1.81 8.92 -6.45
N THR A 301 0.54 8.86 -6.06
CA THR A 301 0.03 9.41 -4.81
C THR A 301 -0.77 8.34 -4.08
N ALA A 302 -0.97 8.48 -2.78
CA ALA A 302 -1.88 7.60 -2.06
C ALA A 302 -3.27 7.69 -2.71
N GLY A 303 -3.74 6.54 -3.18
CA GLY A 303 -5.08 6.38 -3.71
C GLY A 303 -6.02 5.87 -2.62
N ALA A 304 -7.30 5.94 -2.88
CA ALA A 304 -8.31 5.38 -2.01
C ALA A 304 -9.32 4.57 -2.81
N GLY A 305 -9.49 3.36 -2.38
CA GLY A 305 -10.41 2.39 -2.95
C GLY A 305 -10.68 1.33 -1.90
N LYS A 306 -11.32 0.25 -2.27
CA LYS A 306 -11.64 -0.81 -1.32
C LYS A 306 -11.38 -2.18 -1.93
N CYS A 307 -10.17 -2.69 -1.69
CA CYS A 307 -9.68 -4.00 -2.14
C CYS A 307 -9.78 -5.09 -1.05
N VAL A 308 -10.31 -4.75 0.11
CA VAL A 308 -10.46 -5.62 1.28
C VAL A 308 -11.84 -5.44 1.85
N ASP A 309 -12.49 -6.51 2.23
CA ASP A 309 -13.73 -6.50 3.02
C ASP A 309 -13.58 -7.38 4.25
N ILE A 310 -14.24 -6.99 5.32
CA ILE A 310 -14.41 -7.80 6.52
C ILE A 310 -15.72 -8.59 6.41
N PHE A 311 -15.62 -9.89 6.59
CA PHE A 311 -16.78 -10.77 6.72
C PHE A 311 -17.02 -11.12 8.19
N GLN A 312 -18.26 -10.92 8.65
CA GLN A 312 -18.69 -11.35 9.98
C GLN A 312 -19.13 -12.81 9.89
N GLU A 313 -18.28 -13.69 10.37
CA GLU A 313 -18.56 -15.12 10.46
C GLU A 313 -19.43 -15.42 11.67
N HIS A 314 -20.44 -16.25 11.50
CA HIS A 314 -21.29 -16.72 12.60
C HIS A 314 -20.73 -18.04 13.13
N LEU A 315 -20.27 -18.06 14.38
CA LEU A 315 -19.62 -19.22 14.99
C LEU A 315 -20.63 -20.18 15.62
N ASN A 316 -20.28 -21.47 15.62
CA ASN A 316 -21.01 -22.48 16.35
C ASN A 316 -20.87 -22.23 17.86
N PRO A 317 -21.99 -21.98 18.62
CA PRO A 317 -21.91 -21.72 20.07
C PRO A 317 -21.27 -22.86 20.89
N GLN A 318 -21.27 -24.08 20.38
CA GLN A 318 -20.65 -25.26 21.03
C GLN A 318 -19.19 -25.47 20.60
N ASN A 319 -18.79 -24.87 19.49
CA ASN A 319 -17.41 -24.99 18.96
C ASN A 319 -17.03 -23.76 18.15
N HIS A 320 -16.40 -22.77 18.76
CA HIS A 320 -15.96 -21.54 18.10
C HIS A 320 -14.88 -21.73 17.02
N ARG A 321 -14.47 -22.98 16.76
CA ARG A 321 -13.63 -23.34 15.59
C ARG A 321 -14.45 -23.59 14.33
N GLN A 322 -15.78 -23.61 14.44
CA GLN A 322 -16.69 -23.77 13.31
C GLN A 322 -17.45 -22.49 13.02
N TYR A 323 -17.56 -22.16 11.74
CA TYR A 323 -18.34 -21.04 11.24
C TYR A 323 -19.44 -21.50 10.27
N ARG A 324 -20.52 -20.74 10.18
CA ARG A 324 -21.67 -21.05 9.34
C ARG A 324 -21.51 -20.47 7.94
N HIS A 325 -21.54 -21.35 6.91
CA HIS A 325 -21.51 -20.92 5.53
C HIS A 325 -22.40 -21.83 4.66
N ASN A 326 -23.23 -21.24 3.79
CA ASN A 326 -24.17 -21.95 2.91
C ASN A 326 -25.00 -23.03 3.63
N GLY A 327 -25.47 -22.70 4.83
CA GLY A 327 -26.31 -23.60 5.62
C GLY A 327 -25.56 -24.74 6.36
N ALA A 328 -24.25 -24.85 6.25
CA ALA A 328 -23.43 -25.86 6.91
C ALA A 328 -22.40 -25.26 7.88
N TRP A 329 -21.93 -26.06 8.83
CA TRP A 329 -20.79 -25.72 9.69
C TRP A 329 -19.47 -26.16 9.03
N HIS A 330 -18.50 -25.26 8.97
CA HIS A 330 -17.17 -25.48 8.41
C HIS A 330 -16.11 -25.24 9.48
N GLU A 331 -15.07 -26.09 9.53
CA GLU A 331 -13.94 -25.89 10.43
C GLU A 331 -13.04 -24.74 9.91
N MET A 332 -12.61 -23.88 10.81
CA MET A 332 -11.54 -22.91 10.52
C MET A 332 -10.22 -23.64 10.31
N GLN A 333 -9.43 -23.17 9.38
CA GLN A 333 -8.05 -23.58 9.25
C GLN A 333 -7.21 -22.93 10.35
N SER A 334 -6.21 -23.65 10.84
CA SER A 334 -5.33 -23.20 11.91
C SER A 334 -3.86 -23.34 11.48
N ARG A 335 -3.09 -22.31 11.74
CA ARG A 335 -1.65 -22.28 11.54
C ARG A 335 -0.98 -21.89 12.85
N ARG A 336 0.00 -22.70 13.30
CA ARG A 336 0.83 -22.35 14.46
C ARG A 336 2.15 -21.78 14.00
N GLU A 337 2.61 -20.74 14.70
CA GLU A 337 3.91 -20.11 14.49
C GLU A 337 4.59 -19.83 15.83
N THR A 338 5.91 -19.82 15.81
CA THR A 338 6.75 -19.48 16.95
C THR A 338 7.36 -18.11 16.75
N ILE A 339 7.22 -17.22 17.74
CA ILE A 339 7.85 -15.91 17.78
C ILE A 339 9.02 -16.00 18.76
N GLU A 340 10.23 -15.82 18.23
CA GLU A 340 11.42 -15.67 19.06
C GLU A 340 11.39 -14.34 19.81
N VAL A 341 11.73 -14.36 21.11
CA VAL A 341 11.72 -13.17 21.96
C VAL A 341 13.05 -13.05 22.68
N ARG A 342 13.78 -11.96 22.41
CA ARG A 342 15.08 -11.74 23.03
C ARG A 342 14.97 -11.78 24.56
N GLY A 343 15.81 -12.64 25.18
CA GLY A 343 15.89 -12.79 26.63
C GLY A 343 14.73 -13.54 27.29
N GLN A 344 13.85 -14.16 26.50
CA GLN A 344 12.73 -14.97 26.99
C GLN A 344 12.59 -16.26 26.19
N ALA A 345 11.74 -17.18 26.66
CA ALA A 345 11.36 -18.35 25.88
C ALA A 345 10.51 -17.91 24.66
N PRO A 346 10.62 -18.65 23.54
CA PRO A 346 9.77 -18.41 22.38
C PRO A 346 8.28 -18.52 22.71
N VAL A 347 7.47 -17.75 22.02
CA VAL A 347 6.01 -17.72 22.21
C VAL A 347 5.31 -18.33 21.00
N GLU A 348 4.50 -19.36 21.24
CA GLU A 348 3.64 -19.91 20.20
C GLU A 348 2.38 -19.05 20.02
N ILE A 349 2.03 -18.80 18.76
CA ILE A 349 0.77 -18.17 18.36
C ILE A 349 -0.01 -19.07 17.43
N GLU A 350 -1.32 -18.91 17.42
CA GLU A 350 -2.20 -19.56 16.48
C GLU A 350 -2.90 -18.52 15.62
N VAL A 351 -2.86 -18.72 14.30
CA VAL A 351 -3.52 -17.88 13.30
C VAL A 351 -4.64 -18.69 12.68
N LEU A 352 -5.87 -18.17 12.80
CA LEU A 352 -7.07 -18.79 12.25
C LEU A 352 -7.44 -18.16 10.90
N SER A 353 -8.06 -18.95 10.05
CA SER A 353 -8.63 -18.47 8.80
C SER A 353 -9.92 -19.21 8.45
N THR A 354 -10.81 -18.51 7.75
CA THR A 354 -11.99 -19.04 7.09
C THR A 354 -11.75 -19.07 5.57
N HIS A 355 -12.74 -19.43 4.78
CA HIS A 355 -12.64 -19.30 3.32
C HIS A 355 -12.59 -17.83 2.86
N HIS A 356 -13.07 -16.87 3.68
CA HIS A 356 -12.93 -15.44 3.38
C HIS A 356 -11.51 -14.92 3.68
N GLY A 357 -10.71 -15.62 4.49
CA GLY A 357 -9.34 -15.24 4.79
C GLY A 357 -8.97 -15.27 6.27
N LEU A 358 -7.94 -14.51 6.62
CA LEU A 358 -7.40 -14.50 7.99
C LEU A 358 -8.38 -13.83 8.96
N VAL A 359 -8.60 -14.47 10.12
CA VAL A 359 -9.43 -13.93 11.20
C VAL A 359 -8.67 -12.83 11.93
N ALA A 360 -9.20 -11.61 11.89
CA ALA A 360 -8.61 -10.44 12.53
C ALA A 360 -9.08 -10.24 13.98
N LEU A 361 -10.29 -10.69 14.30
CA LEU A 361 -10.90 -10.55 15.63
C LEU A 361 -11.91 -11.68 15.85
N THR A 362 -12.07 -12.16 17.09
CA THR A 362 -13.11 -13.09 17.49
C THR A 362 -13.90 -12.50 18.66
N ASP A 363 -15.22 -12.40 18.51
CA ASP A 363 -16.14 -12.04 19.57
C ASP A 363 -16.81 -13.28 20.13
N HIS A 364 -16.28 -13.79 21.22
CA HIS A 364 -16.75 -15.00 21.86
C HIS A 364 -18.13 -14.84 22.51
N GLU A 365 -18.49 -13.62 22.95
CA GLU A 365 -19.75 -13.33 23.60
C GLU A 365 -20.93 -13.38 22.61
N HIS A 366 -20.72 -12.83 21.41
CA HIS A 366 -21.74 -12.81 20.36
C HIS A 366 -21.58 -13.95 19.34
N HIS A 367 -20.66 -14.89 19.57
CA HIS A 367 -20.38 -16.01 18.68
C HIS A 367 -20.12 -15.56 17.25
N THR A 368 -19.27 -14.53 17.08
CA THR A 368 -18.86 -14.02 15.77
C THR A 368 -17.35 -13.96 15.63
N ALA A 369 -16.84 -14.04 14.40
CA ALA A 369 -15.47 -13.72 14.06
C ALA A 369 -15.44 -12.81 12.83
N TYR A 370 -14.33 -12.09 12.66
CA TYR A 370 -14.18 -11.10 11.61
C TYR A 370 -13.00 -11.51 10.72
N ALA A 371 -13.31 -12.04 9.54
CA ALA A 371 -12.32 -12.51 8.59
C ALA A 371 -12.06 -11.45 7.50
N LYS A 372 -10.80 -11.27 7.10
CA LYS A 372 -10.39 -10.33 6.05
C LYS A 372 -10.29 -11.03 4.71
N GLN A 373 -11.18 -10.71 3.78
CA GLN A 373 -11.06 -11.09 2.39
C GLN A 373 -10.33 -10.01 1.59
N ARG A 374 -9.25 -10.39 0.93
CA ARG A 374 -8.38 -9.49 0.18
C ARG A 374 -8.36 -9.86 -1.29
N SER A 375 -8.67 -8.93 -2.20
CA SER A 375 -8.65 -9.18 -3.63
C SER A 375 -7.25 -9.48 -4.18
N TRP A 376 -6.23 -9.11 -3.44
CA TRP A 376 -4.84 -9.31 -3.78
C TRP A 376 -4.19 -10.53 -3.10
N HIS A 377 -4.93 -11.29 -2.29
CA HIS A 377 -4.42 -12.53 -1.70
C HIS A 377 -4.02 -13.52 -2.80
N GLY A 378 -2.80 -14.06 -2.69
CA GLY A 378 -2.20 -14.92 -3.72
C GLY A 378 -1.66 -14.17 -4.95
N LYS A 379 -1.67 -12.82 -4.94
CA LYS A 379 -1.16 -11.97 -6.03
C LYS A 379 -0.18 -10.90 -5.55
N GLU A 380 0.37 -11.07 -4.36
CA GLU A 380 1.25 -10.10 -3.72
C GLU A 380 2.51 -9.88 -4.56
N ILE A 381 3.11 -10.97 -5.05
CA ILE A 381 4.33 -10.90 -5.87
C ILE A 381 4.00 -10.39 -7.27
N GLU A 382 2.88 -10.82 -7.87
CA GLU A 382 2.40 -10.26 -9.15
C GLU A 382 2.19 -8.75 -9.06
N SER A 383 1.64 -8.25 -7.95
CA SER A 383 1.51 -6.81 -7.70
C SER A 383 2.86 -6.10 -7.70
N LEU A 384 3.89 -6.68 -7.07
CA LEU A 384 5.25 -6.14 -7.09
C LEU A 384 5.84 -6.16 -8.50
N LEU A 385 5.65 -7.23 -9.26
CA LEU A 385 6.09 -7.33 -10.65
C LEU A 385 5.41 -6.29 -11.55
N GLY A 386 4.15 -5.92 -11.27
CA GLY A 386 3.47 -4.81 -11.94
C GLY A 386 4.18 -3.46 -11.72
N TRP A 387 4.72 -3.22 -10.52
CA TRP A 387 5.54 -2.04 -10.24
C TRP A 387 6.89 -2.10 -10.96
N ILE A 388 7.57 -3.25 -10.91
CA ILE A 388 8.85 -3.46 -11.59
C ILE A 388 8.66 -3.29 -13.10
N GLY A 389 7.64 -3.92 -13.71
CA GLY A 389 7.35 -3.81 -15.13
C GLY A 389 7.05 -2.37 -15.58
N SER A 390 6.45 -1.55 -14.70
CA SER A 390 6.24 -0.12 -14.97
C SER A 390 7.54 0.65 -15.19
N MET A 391 8.64 0.25 -14.53
CA MET A 391 9.95 0.89 -14.68
C MET A 391 10.56 0.69 -16.08
N PHE A 392 10.14 -0.36 -16.78
CA PHE A 392 10.63 -0.71 -18.12
C PHE A 392 9.67 -0.32 -19.26
N ALA A 393 8.49 0.22 -18.94
CA ALA A 393 7.56 0.73 -19.94
C ALA A 393 8.18 1.91 -20.71
N GLN A 394 7.90 2.01 -22.01
CA GLN A 394 8.50 3.02 -22.89
C GLN A 394 7.51 4.05 -23.43
N ASP A 395 6.21 3.78 -23.32
CA ASP A 395 5.14 4.61 -23.84
C ASP A 395 3.82 4.39 -23.09
N HIS A 396 2.81 5.17 -23.48
CA HIS A 396 1.46 5.06 -22.91
C HIS A 396 0.75 3.74 -23.24
N ALA A 397 1.16 2.99 -24.26
CA ALA A 397 0.53 1.73 -24.65
C ALA A 397 1.00 0.56 -23.76
N SER A 398 2.28 0.56 -23.37
CA SER A 398 2.90 -0.48 -22.55
C SER A 398 2.64 -0.29 -21.04
N PHE A 399 2.45 0.93 -20.57
CA PHE A 399 2.30 1.25 -19.15
C PHE A 399 0.99 0.72 -18.51
N PRO A 400 -0.21 0.84 -19.11
CA PRO A 400 -1.47 0.40 -18.51
C PRO A 400 -1.51 -1.10 -18.17
N ALA A 401 -0.88 -1.94 -18.99
CA ALA A 401 -0.80 -3.38 -18.73
C ALA A 401 -0.08 -3.67 -17.40
N GLN A 402 0.93 -2.90 -17.04
CA GLN A 402 1.64 -3.04 -15.79
C GLN A 402 0.84 -2.48 -14.60
N ILE A 403 0.06 -1.42 -14.80
CA ILE A 403 -0.85 -0.91 -13.77
C ILE A 403 -1.92 -1.95 -13.41
N ALA A 404 -2.47 -2.64 -14.39
CA ALA A 404 -3.49 -3.68 -14.20
C ALA A 404 -3.02 -4.84 -13.30
N ARG A 405 -1.71 -5.11 -13.25
CA ARG A 405 -1.10 -6.11 -12.36
C ARG A 405 -1.02 -5.64 -10.90
N LYS A 406 -1.01 -4.32 -10.67
CA LYS A 406 -0.86 -3.76 -9.32
C LYS A 406 -2.13 -3.97 -8.51
N ALA A 407 -2.02 -4.68 -7.40
CA ALA A 407 -3.13 -4.88 -6.48
C ALA A 407 -3.26 -3.77 -5.44
N SER A 408 -2.24 -2.90 -5.30
CA SER A 408 -2.24 -1.79 -4.36
C SER A 408 -3.16 -0.66 -4.81
N MET A 409 -3.90 -0.08 -3.88
CA MET A 409 -4.77 1.08 -4.09
C MET A 409 -3.95 2.37 -4.19
N VAL A 410 -3.30 2.59 -5.32
CA VAL A 410 -2.41 3.72 -5.54
C VAL A 410 -2.82 4.46 -6.80
N ASN A 411 -2.92 5.76 -6.73
CA ASN A 411 -3.01 6.61 -7.90
C ASN A 411 -1.68 6.53 -8.66
N THR A 412 -1.72 6.16 -9.93
CA THR A 412 -0.54 6.00 -10.78
C THR A 412 -0.62 6.96 -11.95
N TYR A 413 0.50 7.59 -12.23
CA TYR A 413 0.62 8.62 -13.28
C TYR A 413 1.82 8.35 -14.16
N PHE A 414 1.72 8.74 -15.41
CA PHE A 414 2.88 8.83 -16.29
C PHE A 414 2.79 10.01 -17.25
N ALA A 415 3.95 10.44 -17.71
CA ALA A 415 4.13 11.40 -18.79
C ALA A 415 5.17 10.84 -19.77
N ASP A 416 4.95 10.93 -21.09
CA ASP A 416 5.89 10.43 -22.08
C ASP A 416 6.49 11.54 -22.94
N ARG A 417 7.51 11.16 -23.71
CA ARG A 417 8.23 12.07 -24.62
C ARG A 417 7.39 12.52 -25.82
N GLN A 418 6.29 11.83 -26.11
CA GLN A 418 5.36 12.13 -27.21
C GLN A 418 4.30 13.19 -26.80
N GLY A 419 4.31 13.61 -25.55
CA GLY A 419 3.36 14.63 -25.05
C GLY A 419 2.14 14.05 -24.36
N ASN A 420 2.10 12.73 -24.14
CA ASN A 420 0.99 12.11 -23.44
C ASN A 420 1.16 12.22 -21.92
N ILE A 421 0.04 12.48 -21.25
CA ILE A 421 -0.09 12.40 -19.80
C ILE A 421 -1.24 11.46 -19.44
N ALA A 422 -1.10 10.68 -18.38
CA ALA A 422 -2.20 9.80 -17.97
C ALA A 422 -2.24 9.57 -16.47
N TYR A 423 -3.43 9.19 -16.03
CA TYR A 423 -3.76 8.76 -14.69
C TYR A 423 -4.56 7.45 -14.75
N ALA A 424 -4.29 6.55 -13.79
CA ALA A 424 -5.14 5.43 -13.49
C ALA A 424 -5.08 5.10 -11.98
N LEU A 425 -6.24 4.86 -11.38
CA LEU A 425 -6.33 4.26 -10.06
C LEU A 425 -5.99 2.77 -10.16
N ALA A 426 -4.82 2.37 -9.64
CA ALA A 426 -4.46 0.98 -9.52
C ALA A 426 -5.29 0.28 -8.43
N GLY A 427 -5.25 -1.04 -8.41
CA GLY A 427 -5.96 -1.88 -7.45
C GLY A 427 -6.90 -2.87 -8.12
N GLN A 428 -7.07 -4.01 -7.48
CA GLN A 428 -8.01 -5.04 -7.90
C GLN A 428 -9.27 -4.94 -7.03
N TYR A 429 -10.34 -4.39 -7.60
CA TYR A 429 -11.58 -4.14 -6.86
C TYR A 429 -12.55 -5.31 -6.97
N PRO A 430 -13.10 -5.81 -5.84
CA PRO A 430 -14.07 -6.89 -5.87
C PRO A 430 -15.41 -6.46 -6.49
N ASP A 431 -16.04 -7.37 -7.21
CA ASP A 431 -17.45 -7.27 -7.62
C ASP A 431 -18.33 -7.80 -6.49
N ARG A 432 -18.83 -6.89 -5.66
CA ARG A 432 -19.60 -7.20 -4.46
C ARG A 432 -21.04 -7.57 -4.76
N ALA A 433 -21.66 -8.39 -3.91
CA ALA A 433 -23.09 -8.67 -3.96
C ALA A 433 -23.91 -7.35 -3.86
N PRO A 434 -25.06 -7.22 -4.55
CA PRO A 434 -25.82 -5.97 -4.62
C PRO A 434 -26.29 -5.41 -3.27
N GLY A 435 -26.48 -6.26 -2.25
CA GLY A 435 -26.89 -5.88 -0.91
C GLY A 435 -25.76 -5.52 0.05
N HIS A 436 -24.51 -5.62 -0.38
CA HIS A 436 -23.34 -5.37 0.45
C HIS A 436 -23.17 -3.87 0.75
N ASP A 437 -23.11 -3.52 2.02
CA ASP A 437 -22.69 -2.20 2.51
C ASP A 437 -21.19 -2.25 2.86
N PRO A 438 -20.30 -1.75 2.01
CA PRO A 438 -18.85 -1.89 2.22
C PRO A 438 -18.29 -1.05 3.37
N ARG A 439 -19.13 -0.29 4.07
CA ARG A 439 -18.75 0.44 5.28
C ARG A 439 -18.75 -0.44 6.52
N LEU A 440 -19.48 -1.56 6.49
CA LEU A 440 -19.73 -2.46 7.61
C LEU A 440 -19.33 -3.89 7.25
N PRO A 441 -19.06 -4.76 8.23
CA PRO A 441 -18.79 -6.16 7.95
C PRO A 441 -19.93 -6.82 7.17
N ALA A 442 -19.56 -7.56 6.12
CA ALA A 442 -20.49 -8.34 5.32
C ALA A 442 -20.92 -9.61 6.08
N ASP A 443 -22.14 -10.08 5.85
CA ASP A 443 -22.60 -11.36 6.42
C ASP A 443 -21.87 -12.54 5.76
N GLY A 444 -21.10 -13.30 6.57
CA GLY A 444 -20.28 -14.43 6.11
C GLY A 444 -21.04 -15.71 5.81
N ARG A 445 -22.39 -15.72 5.88
CA ARG A 445 -23.21 -16.94 5.68
C ARG A 445 -23.41 -17.35 4.23
N GLY A 446 -22.88 -16.59 3.25
CA GLY A 446 -22.86 -16.95 1.83
C GLY A 446 -23.65 -16.03 0.89
N GLU A 447 -24.49 -15.12 1.41
CA GLU A 447 -25.29 -14.23 0.57
C GLU A 447 -24.51 -13.00 0.05
N MET A 448 -23.43 -12.63 0.74
CA MET A 448 -22.61 -11.43 0.46
C MET A 448 -21.28 -11.74 -0.22
N GLU A 449 -21.15 -12.91 -0.79
CA GLU A 449 -19.94 -13.36 -1.50
C GLU A 449 -19.53 -12.40 -2.63
N TRP A 450 -18.22 -12.24 -2.84
CA TRP A 450 -17.72 -11.58 -4.02
C TRP A 450 -18.00 -12.42 -5.28
N ARG A 451 -18.44 -11.77 -6.34
CA ARG A 451 -18.71 -12.39 -7.64
C ARG A 451 -17.49 -12.39 -8.56
N GLY A 452 -16.32 -12.11 -8.00
CA GLY A 452 -15.04 -12.01 -8.68
C GLY A 452 -14.40 -10.63 -8.51
N THR A 453 -13.49 -10.28 -9.42
CA THR A 453 -12.80 -8.98 -9.47
C THR A 453 -13.30 -8.20 -10.69
N LYS A 454 -13.57 -6.91 -10.52
CA LYS A 454 -13.94 -6.01 -11.62
C LYS A 454 -12.79 -5.91 -12.64
N PRO A 455 -13.07 -5.81 -13.95
CA PRO A 455 -12.04 -5.56 -14.95
C PRO A 455 -11.31 -4.23 -14.68
N PHE A 456 -9.98 -4.19 -14.86
CA PHE A 456 -9.19 -2.98 -14.68
C PHE A 456 -9.69 -1.78 -15.51
N ALA A 457 -10.23 -2.02 -16.69
CA ALA A 457 -10.81 -0.98 -17.55
C ALA A 457 -11.96 -0.19 -16.88
N THR A 458 -12.56 -0.73 -15.81
CA THR A 458 -13.59 -0.03 -15.02
C THR A 458 -13.02 0.85 -13.89
N ASN A 459 -11.71 0.80 -13.64
CA ASN A 459 -11.09 1.68 -12.67
C ASN A 459 -11.06 3.11 -13.21
N PRO A 460 -11.18 4.14 -12.35
CA PRO A 460 -10.99 5.53 -12.76
C PRO A 460 -9.65 5.72 -13.50
N GLN A 461 -9.71 6.24 -14.72
CA GLN A 461 -8.52 6.48 -15.55
C GLN A 461 -8.81 7.54 -16.61
N VAL A 462 -7.78 8.27 -17.01
CA VAL A 462 -7.84 9.26 -18.10
C VAL A 462 -6.49 9.37 -18.79
N VAL A 463 -6.55 9.56 -20.12
CA VAL A 463 -5.38 9.85 -20.96
C VAL A 463 -5.64 11.13 -21.73
N ASN A 464 -4.71 12.08 -21.66
CA ASN A 464 -4.76 13.35 -22.40
C ASN A 464 -6.08 14.12 -22.24
N PRO A 465 -6.52 14.45 -21.01
CA PRO A 465 -7.76 15.19 -20.82
C PRO A 465 -7.73 16.52 -21.57
N ALA A 466 -8.90 16.98 -22.02
CA ALA A 466 -9.06 18.19 -22.83
C ALA A 466 -8.50 19.46 -22.17
N GLN A 467 -8.52 19.51 -20.84
CA GLN A 467 -7.93 20.61 -20.05
C GLN A 467 -6.39 20.71 -20.15
N GLY A 468 -5.71 19.71 -20.74
CA GLY A 468 -4.25 19.69 -20.98
C GLY A 468 -3.40 19.51 -19.72
N HIS A 469 -3.99 19.14 -18.59
CA HIS A 469 -3.27 18.77 -17.36
C HIS A 469 -4.04 17.75 -16.53
N ILE A 470 -3.33 17.11 -15.60
CA ILE A 470 -3.87 16.24 -14.55
C ILE A 470 -3.27 16.73 -13.24
N ALA A 471 -4.10 16.95 -12.24
CA ALA A 471 -3.66 17.29 -10.89
C ALA A 471 -4.31 16.36 -9.86
N ASN A 472 -3.58 16.09 -8.78
CA ASN A 472 -4.08 15.29 -7.68
C ASN A 472 -3.39 15.67 -6.36
N TRP A 473 -4.19 15.69 -5.28
CA TRP A 473 -3.69 15.79 -3.90
C TRP A 473 -4.44 14.82 -2.99
N ASN A 474 -4.46 13.54 -3.39
CA ASN A 474 -5.23 12.45 -2.77
C ASN A 474 -6.75 12.66 -2.81
N ASN A 475 -7.23 13.49 -3.71
CA ASN A 475 -8.63 13.78 -3.93
C ASN A 475 -9.35 12.58 -4.59
N LYS A 476 -10.66 12.71 -4.74
CA LYS A 476 -11.54 11.71 -5.32
C LYS A 476 -11.10 11.32 -6.74
N PRO A 477 -11.02 10.02 -7.06
CA PRO A 477 -10.59 9.56 -8.39
C PRO A 477 -11.49 9.99 -9.55
N ALA A 478 -12.79 9.76 -9.46
CA ALA A 478 -13.80 10.09 -10.48
C ALA A 478 -15.16 10.37 -9.83
N VAL A 479 -16.07 10.97 -10.55
CA VAL A 479 -17.37 11.44 -10.03
C VAL A 479 -18.23 10.32 -9.45
N ASP A 480 -18.20 9.13 -10.04
CA ASP A 480 -18.95 7.94 -9.63
C ASP A 480 -18.16 7.04 -8.66
N HIS A 481 -16.93 7.39 -8.32
CA HIS A 481 -16.15 6.64 -7.35
C HIS A 481 -16.70 6.88 -5.95
N ASP A 482 -17.20 5.83 -5.32
CA ASP A 482 -17.81 5.91 -3.97
C ASP A 482 -16.76 6.25 -2.91
N ASN A 483 -17.18 6.95 -1.86
CA ASN A 483 -16.44 7.00 -0.61
C ASN A 483 -16.22 5.57 -0.08
N THR A 484 -15.20 5.39 0.72
CA THR A 484 -14.85 4.08 1.27
C THR A 484 -15.21 4.00 2.76
N CYS A 485 -14.96 2.87 3.40
CA CYS A 485 -15.09 2.75 4.83
C CYS A 485 -14.10 3.66 5.60
N THR A 486 -13.02 4.08 4.95
CA THR A 486 -11.93 4.88 5.54
C THR A 486 -11.92 6.31 5.03
N PHE A 487 -12.08 6.51 3.71
CA PHE A 487 -11.97 7.81 3.06
C PHE A 487 -13.35 8.36 2.71
N VAL A 488 -13.58 9.62 3.10
CA VAL A 488 -14.81 10.36 2.81
C VAL A 488 -14.41 11.68 2.17
N TRP A 489 -14.63 11.81 0.86
CA TRP A 489 -14.38 13.05 0.12
C TRP A 489 -15.60 13.96 0.12
N SER A 490 -15.37 15.25 0.07
CA SER A 490 -16.39 16.28 0.04
C SER A 490 -16.02 17.40 -0.93
N ALA A 491 -16.90 18.40 -1.08
CA ALA A 491 -16.64 19.59 -1.89
C ALA A 491 -15.42 20.40 -1.38
N ALA A 492 -15.11 20.34 -0.09
CA ALA A 492 -13.91 20.95 0.48
C ALA A 492 -12.72 20.01 0.28
N ASP A 493 -11.91 20.28 -0.70
CA ASP A 493 -10.73 19.48 -1.05
C ASP A 493 -9.57 20.38 -1.48
N ARG A 494 -8.37 20.06 -1.02
CA ARG A 494 -7.15 20.85 -1.29
C ARG A 494 -6.65 20.74 -2.73
N LEU A 495 -7.23 19.89 -3.60
CA LEU A 495 -6.95 19.90 -5.03
C LEU A 495 -7.18 21.29 -5.62
N SER A 496 -8.20 22.01 -5.14
CA SER A 496 -8.50 23.38 -5.57
C SER A 496 -7.31 24.33 -5.42
N GLU A 497 -6.43 24.14 -4.46
CA GLU A 497 -5.22 24.96 -4.30
C GLU A 497 -4.26 24.78 -5.48
N ILE A 498 -4.08 23.55 -5.97
CA ILE A 498 -3.26 23.29 -7.16
C ILE A 498 -3.93 23.91 -8.39
N GLU A 499 -5.24 23.68 -8.57
CA GLU A 499 -5.99 24.17 -9.73
C GLU A 499 -6.03 25.71 -9.82
N LEU A 500 -6.14 26.39 -8.69
CA LEU A 500 -6.10 27.87 -8.62
C LEU A 500 -4.71 28.43 -8.93
N CYS A 501 -3.65 27.71 -8.55
CA CYS A 501 -2.28 28.17 -8.76
C CYS A 501 -1.71 27.76 -10.12
N LEU A 502 -2.31 26.77 -10.82
CA LEU A 502 -1.81 26.27 -12.09
C LEU A 502 -2.18 27.21 -13.25
N PRO A 503 -1.22 27.95 -13.86
CA PRO A 503 -1.53 28.90 -14.91
C PRO A 503 -1.94 28.21 -16.22
N ALA A 504 -2.66 28.90 -17.08
CA ALA A 504 -3.07 28.39 -18.39
C ALA A 504 -1.87 28.00 -19.26
N THR A 505 -0.78 28.75 -19.17
CA THR A 505 0.53 28.42 -19.76
C THR A 505 1.62 28.76 -18.73
N ALA A 506 2.57 27.87 -18.53
CA ALA A 506 3.63 28.02 -17.55
C ALA A 506 5.00 27.64 -18.13
N THR A 507 6.07 28.16 -17.55
CA THR A 507 7.42 27.61 -17.75
C THR A 507 7.63 26.38 -16.85
N VAL A 508 8.64 25.56 -17.16
CA VAL A 508 9.04 24.44 -16.28
C VAL A 508 9.38 24.93 -14.87
N GLU A 509 10.05 26.09 -14.76
CA GLU A 509 10.40 26.70 -13.48
C GLU A 509 9.17 27.12 -12.66
N GLN A 510 8.17 27.71 -13.31
CA GLN A 510 6.91 28.07 -12.65
C GLN A 510 6.16 26.84 -12.16
N LEU A 511 6.12 25.75 -12.96
CA LEU A 511 5.50 24.49 -12.55
C LEU A 511 6.23 23.84 -11.36
N TRP A 512 7.54 23.99 -11.28
CA TRP A 512 8.32 23.58 -10.12
C TRP A 512 8.01 24.46 -8.90
N GLY A 513 7.95 25.79 -9.08
CA GLY A 513 7.65 26.74 -8.01
C GLY A 513 6.26 26.60 -7.37
N LEU A 514 5.32 25.89 -8.03
CA LEU A 514 4.02 25.55 -7.41
C LEU A 514 4.17 24.72 -6.12
N ILE A 515 5.29 24.01 -5.92
CA ILE A 515 5.56 23.27 -4.69
C ILE A 515 5.56 24.21 -3.49
N GLU A 516 6.21 25.37 -3.59
CA GLU A 516 6.27 26.36 -2.51
C GLU A 516 4.93 27.04 -2.31
N GLN A 517 4.24 27.40 -3.41
CA GLN A 517 2.93 28.07 -3.35
C GLN A 517 1.89 27.18 -2.66
N THR A 518 1.77 25.91 -3.08
CA THR A 518 0.83 24.98 -2.47
C THR A 518 1.18 24.59 -1.03
N SER A 519 2.48 24.61 -0.67
CA SER A 519 2.93 24.32 0.71
C SER A 519 2.62 25.45 1.69
N SER A 520 2.45 26.68 1.22
CA SER A 520 2.20 27.85 2.06
C SER A 520 0.72 28.26 2.10
N SER A 521 -0.15 27.65 1.29
CA SER A 521 -1.60 27.95 1.25
C SER A 521 -2.41 27.19 2.32
N THR A 522 -1.80 26.28 3.05
CA THR A 522 -2.41 25.56 4.18
C THR A 522 -1.88 26.12 5.49
#